data_24acdd5ab636ed3b2e1488753af3f25b
#
_entry.id   24acdd5ab636ed3b2e1488753af3f25b
#
_cell.length_a   1.000
_cell.length_b   1.000
_cell.length_c   1.000
_cell.angle_alpha   90.00
_cell.angle_beta   90.00
_cell.angle_gamma   90.00
#
_symmetry.space_group_name_H-M   'P 1'
#
loop_
_entity.id
_entity.type
_entity.pdbx_description
1 polymer ?
#
loop_
_entity_poly.entity_id
_entity_poly.type
_entity_poly.pdbx_seq_one_letter_code
_entity_poly.pdbx_strand_id
1 'polypeptide(L)'
;MADSLAPVRRANIIGVGLIGGSIALGLREIGWHVTGEDRDPATNALAIELAVLDKIGFDADAEITFVATPVGAVVEAAQRALAASTGVVT
;
A
#
# COMPACT_ATOMS: atom_id res chain seq x y z
N MET A 1 11.08 22.73 -11.62
CA MET A 1 9.81 22.24 -11.04
C MET A 1 10.00 22.05 -9.56
N ALA A 2 9.19 22.71 -8.78
CA ALA A 2 9.32 22.66 -7.33
C ALA A 2 9.12 21.25 -6.79
N ASP A 3 8.14 20.51 -7.31
CA ASP A 3 7.84 19.15 -6.90
C ASP A 3 8.93 18.14 -7.26
N SER A 4 9.78 18.42 -8.22
CA SER A 4 10.91 17.53 -8.52
C SER A 4 11.97 17.53 -7.41
N LEU A 5 11.94 18.52 -6.52
CA LEU A 5 12.83 18.63 -5.38
C LEU A 5 12.23 18.06 -4.10
N ALA A 6 10.93 17.81 -4.08
CA ALA A 6 10.26 17.23 -2.93
C ALA A 6 10.39 15.70 -2.93
N PRO A 7 10.56 15.07 -1.77
CA PRO A 7 10.54 13.62 -1.67
C PRO A 7 9.18 13.08 -2.15
N VAL A 8 9.19 11.97 -2.87
CA VAL A 8 7.97 11.27 -3.21
C VAL A 8 7.38 10.66 -1.94
N ARG A 9 6.11 10.91 -1.67
CA ARG A 9 5.43 10.32 -0.53
C ARG A 9 5.13 8.85 -0.82
N ARG A 10 5.18 8.04 0.20
CA ARG A 10 5.15 6.59 0.06
C ARG A 10 4.13 5.97 1.03
N ALA A 11 3.38 5.01 0.53
CA ALA A 11 2.39 4.30 1.31
C ALA A 11 2.45 2.79 1.04
N ASN A 12 1.99 2.02 2.02
CA ASN A 12 1.73 0.60 1.86
C ASN A 12 0.23 0.33 1.88
N ILE A 13 -0.19 -0.67 1.13
CA ILE A 13 -1.54 -1.22 1.18
C ILE A 13 -1.43 -2.72 1.48
N ILE A 14 -2.00 -3.16 2.57
CA ILE A 14 -2.14 -4.58 2.90
C ILE A 14 -3.58 -4.99 2.63
N GLY A 15 -3.76 -5.86 1.64
CA GLY A 15 -5.08 -6.22 1.14
C GLY A 15 -5.50 -5.33 -0.03
N VAL A 16 -5.32 -5.83 -1.26
CA VAL A 16 -5.54 -5.05 -2.48
C VAL A 16 -6.86 -5.47 -3.14
N GLY A 17 -7.91 -5.55 -2.34
CA GLY A 17 -9.26 -5.75 -2.83
C GLY A 17 -9.90 -4.44 -3.28
N LEU A 18 -11.23 -4.38 -3.27
CA LEU A 18 -11.95 -3.21 -3.74
C LEU A 18 -11.58 -1.94 -2.99
N ILE A 19 -11.56 -1.99 -1.66
CA ILE A 19 -11.26 -0.81 -0.82
C ILE A 19 -9.78 -0.46 -0.91
N GLY A 20 -8.88 -1.42 -0.69
CA GLY A 20 -7.44 -1.19 -0.75
C GLY A 20 -6.99 -0.73 -2.12
N GLY A 21 -7.54 -1.31 -3.18
CA GLY A 21 -7.26 -0.90 -4.55
C GLY A 21 -7.73 0.52 -4.84
N SER A 22 -8.88 0.92 -4.31
CA SER A 22 -9.39 2.29 -4.48
C SER A 22 -8.50 3.31 -3.78
N ILE A 23 -8.02 3.00 -2.58
CA ILE A 23 -7.09 3.85 -1.85
C ILE A 23 -5.78 3.99 -2.63
N ALA A 24 -5.25 2.87 -3.13
CA ALA A 24 -4.01 2.87 -3.90
C ALA A 24 -4.10 3.73 -5.16
N LEU A 25 -5.18 3.58 -5.92
CA LEU A 25 -5.40 4.39 -7.12
C LEU A 25 -5.46 5.88 -6.80
N GLY A 26 -6.20 6.25 -5.75
CA GLY A 26 -6.31 7.63 -5.33
C GLY A 26 -4.97 8.23 -4.95
N LEU A 27 -4.14 7.49 -4.23
CA LEU A 27 -2.80 7.94 -3.84
C LEU A 27 -1.87 8.08 -5.05
N ARG A 28 -1.93 7.14 -5.99
CA ARG A 28 -1.11 7.24 -7.20
C ARG A 28 -1.51 8.42 -8.07
N GLU A 29 -2.78 8.75 -8.13
CA GLU A 29 -3.27 9.92 -8.88
C GLU A 29 -2.69 11.23 -8.36
N ILE A 30 -2.36 11.30 -7.09
CA ILE A 30 -1.73 12.47 -6.47
C ILE A 30 -0.23 12.34 -6.29
N GLY A 31 0.38 11.39 -6.99
CA GLY A 31 1.83 11.28 -7.09
C GLY A 31 2.54 10.46 -6.03
N TRP A 32 1.81 9.72 -5.21
CA TRP A 32 2.42 8.84 -4.21
C TRP A 32 2.99 7.58 -4.86
N HIS A 33 4.05 7.05 -4.26
CA HIS A 33 4.54 5.71 -4.56
C HIS A 33 3.83 4.72 -3.64
N VAL A 34 3.12 3.76 -4.22
CA VAL A 34 2.30 2.81 -3.46
C VAL A 34 2.83 1.40 -3.64
N THR A 35 3.24 0.81 -2.54
CA THR A 35 3.63 -0.60 -2.45
C THR A 35 2.49 -1.34 -1.77
N GLY A 36 2.20 -2.54 -2.20
CA GLY A 36 1.13 -3.30 -1.57
C GLY A 36 1.23 -4.79 -1.82
N GLU A 37 0.44 -5.53 -1.08
CA GLU A 37 0.36 -6.98 -1.23
C GLU A 37 -1.01 -7.49 -0.83
N ASP A 38 -1.38 -8.61 -1.44
CA ASP A 38 -2.58 -9.36 -1.12
C ASP A 38 -2.21 -10.83 -0.97
N ARG A 39 -3.02 -11.59 -0.25
CA ARG A 39 -2.83 -13.04 -0.11
C ARG A 39 -2.96 -13.77 -1.42
N ASP A 40 -3.80 -13.25 -2.32
CA ASP A 40 -4.06 -13.86 -3.61
C ASP A 40 -3.03 -13.38 -4.64
N PRO A 41 -2.17 -14.28 -5.14
CA PRO A 41 -1.19 -13.90 -6.16
C PRO A 41 -1.82 -13.35 -7.44
N ALA A 42 -3.02 -13.79 -7.78
CA ALA A 42 -3.74 -13.28 -8.96
C ALA A 42 -4.15 -11.81 -8.75
N THR A 43 -4.54 -11.44 -7.54
CA THR A 43 -4.84 -10.05 -7.19
C THR A 43 -3.59 -9.19 -7.30
N ASN A 44 -2.46 -9.67 -6.82
CA ASN A 44 -1.18 -8.95 -6.94
C ASN A 44 -0.80 -8.71 -8.41
N ALA A 45 -0.88 -9.75 -9.23
CA ALA A 45 -0.57 -9.64 -10.66
C ALA A 45 -1.48 -8.63 -11.37
N LEU A 46 -2.77 -8.67 -11.07
CA LEU A 46 -3.74 -7.76 -11.64
C LEU A 46 -3.49 -6.32 -11.20
N ALA A 47 -3.12 -6.12 -9.94
CA ALA A 47 -2.82 -4.79 -9.40
C ALA A 47 -1.66 -4.11 -10.12
N ILE A 48 -0.64 -4.88 -10.48
CA ILE A 48 0.48 -4.35 -11.28
C ILE A 48 0.03 -4.08 -12.71
N GLU A 49 -0.69 -5.02 -13.31
CA GLU A 49 -1.17 -4.90 -14.69
C GLU A 49 -2.06 -3.67 -14.88
N LEU A 50 -2.96 -3.41 -13.93
CA LEU A 50 -3.88 -2.28 -13.96
C LEU A 50 -3.28 -0.99 -13.41
N ALA A 51 -2.00 -0.99 -13.07
CA ALA A 51 -1.30 0.15 -12.49
C ALA A 51 -1.94 0.67 -11.19
N VAL A 52 -2.49 -0.23 -10.39
CA VAL A 52 -3.03 0.07 -9.06
C VAL A 52 -1.92 0.25 -8.05
N LEU A 53 -0.87 -0.58 -8.17
CA LEU A 53 0.32 -0.52 -7.31
C LEU A 53 1.56 -0.23 -8.16
N ASP A 54 2.53 0.44 -7.55
CA ASP A 54 3.86 0.61 -8.15
C ASP A 54 4.72 -0.62 -7.95
N LYS A 55 4.56 -1.30 -6.82
CA LYS A 55 5.37 -2.45 -6.46
C LYS A 55 4.61 -3.41 -5.57
N ILE A 56 4.89 -4.69 -5.71
CA ILE A 56 4.40 -5.72 -4.78
C ILE A 56 5.40 -5.89 -3.64
N GLY A 57 4.89 -5.97 -2.43
CA GLY A 57 5.68 -6.17 -1.22
C GLY A 57 5.33 -5.22 -0.11
N PHE A 58 6.31 -4.92 0.73
CA PHE A 58 6.15 -4.01 1.86
C PHE A 58 7.32 -3.02 1.89
N ASP A 59 6.98 -1.74 1.98
CA ASP A 59 7.95 -0.64 2.07
C ASP A 59 8.08 -0.22 3.54
N ALA A 60 9.20 -0.59 4.16
CA ALA A 60 9.46 -0.27 5.56
C ALA A 60 9.59 1.24 5.81
N ASP A 61 9.91 2.01 4.78
CA ASP A 61 10.09 3.47 4.87
C ASP A 61 8.82 4.26 4.51
N ALA A 62 7.71 3.58 4.23
CA ALA A 62 6.47 4.26 3.93
C ALA A 62 5.96 5.02 5.15
N GLU A 63 5.43 6.22 4.93
CA GLU A 63 4.92 7.04 6.02
C GLU A 63 3.56 6.59 6.55
N ILE A 64 2.82 5.81 5.75
CA ILE A 64 1.53 5.26 6.17
C ILE A 64 1.32 3.88 5.58
N THR A 65 0.67 3.02 6.34
CA THR A 65 0.26 1.69 5.90
C THR A 65 -1.24 1.53 6.14
N PHE A 66 -1.99 1.29 5.07
CA PHE A 66 -3.41 1.00 5.13
C PHE A 66 -3.62 -0.50 5.21
N VAL A 67 -4.39 -0.95 6.19
CA VAL A 67 -4.75 -2.36 6.36
C VAL A 67 -6.20 -2.53 5.91
N ALA A 68 -6.39 -3.17 4.76
CA ALA A 68 -7.70 -3.36 4.12
C ALA A 68 -8.00 -4.85 3.87
N THR A 69 -7.53 -5.70 4.77
CA THR A 69 -7.79 -7.14 4.72
C THR A 69 -9.15 -7.47 5.34
N PRO A 70 -9.69 -8.69 5.13
CA PRO A 70 -10.87 -9.13 5.85
C PRO A 70 -10.72 -8.99 7.36
N VAL A 71 -11.80 -8.75 8.07
CA VAL A 71 -11.80 -8.46 9.52
C VAL A 71 -11.00 -9.49 10.32
N GLY A 72 -11.11 -10.76 10.00
CA GLY A 72 -10.38 -11.83 10.70
C GLY A 72 -8.87 -11.77 10.55
N ALA A 73 -8.34 -10.98 9.61
CA ALA A 73 -6.90 -10.87 9.35
C ALA A 73 -6.33 -9.49 9.72
N VAL A 74 -7.16 -8.52 10.10
CA VAL A 74 -6.73 -7.14 10.34
C VAL A 74 -5.74 -7.04 11.48
N VAL A 75 -5.99 -7.71 12.60
CA VAL A 75 -5.10 -7.62 13.78
C VAL A 75 -3.71 -8.14 13.45
N GLU A 76 -3.62 -9.30 12.83
CA GLU A 76 -2.34 -9.89 12.44
C GLU A 76 -1.59 -9.00 11.45
N ALA A 77 -2.29 -8.51 10.43
CA ALA A 77 -1.70 -7.63 9.43
C ALA A 77 -1.19 -6.33 10.05
N ALA A 78 -1.96 -5.73 10.95
CA ALA A 78 -1.58 -4.51 11.65
C ALA A 78 -0.35 -4.73 12.53
N GLN A 79 -0.29 -5.85 13.24
CA GLN A 79 0.87 -6.20 14.07
C GLN A 79 2.15 -6.36 13.24
N ARG A 80 2.05 -7.03 12.09
CA ARG A 80 3.20 -7.17 11.18
C ARG A 80 3.66 -5.82 10.65
N ALA A 81 2.73 -4.97 10.28
CA ALA A 81 3.04 -3.64 9.75
C ALA A 81 3.70 -2.76 10.82
N LEU A 82 3.21 -2.77 12.05
CA LEU A 82 3.79 -2.02 13.16
C LEU A 82 5.21 -2.49 13.49
N ALA A 83 5.47 -3.79 13.37
CA ALA A 83 6.80 -4.36 13.62
C ALA A 83 7.79 -4.04 12.48
N ALA A 84 7.31 -3.88 11.25
CA ALA A 84 8.14 -3.75 10.05
C ALA A 84 8.28 -2.32 9.55
N SER A 85 7.50 -1.38 10.06
CA SER A 85 7.46 0.00 9.57
C SER A 85 7.62 1.01 10.69
N THR A 86 8.22 2.16 10.37
CA THR A 86 8.29 3.32 11.27
C THR A 86 7.11 4.29 11.04
N GLY A 87 6.30 4.04 10.02
CA GLY A 87 5.18 4.89 9.64
C GLY A 87 3.89 4.59 10.42
N VAL A 88 2.86 5.35 10.11
CA VAL A 88 1.53 5.18 10.67
C VAL A 88 0.85 3.96 10.05
N VAL A 89 0.16 3.17 10.87
CA VAL A 89 -0.66 2.04 10.43
C VAL A 89 -2.13 2.33 10.72
N THR A 90 -2.97 2.13 9.72
CA THR A 90 -4.40 2.42 9.86
C THR A 90 -5.28 1.45 9.05
#